data_d062ef822e6f158e17233e0cac64a7e6
#
_entry.id   d062ef822e6f158e17233e0cac64a7e6
#
_cell.length_a   1.000
_cell.length_b   1.000
_cell.length_c   1.000
_cell.angle_alpha   90.00
_cell.angle_beta   90.00
_cell.angle_gamma   90.00
#
_symmetry.space_group_name_H-M   'P 1'
#
loop_
_entity.id
_entity.type
_entity.pdbx_description
1 polymer ?
#
loop_
_entity_poly.entity_id
_entity_poly.type
_entity_poly.pdbx_seq_one_letter_code
_entity_poly.pdbx_strand_id
1 'polypeptide(L)'
;MGKVKGFKEFDRIDEKYLPIRSRLKNYNEFTLKVKKSELESQSARCMDCGVPFCHSGCPLGNLIPDFNDLVYNKKWKDALEVLHSTNNFPEFTGRLCPAPCEAACVLGIIDPPVSIELIEKNIIEEGFKNGWIKPVKPKIKTGKKIAIIGSGPAGLAASQQLNSVGHSVTVFERDNKIGGLLRYGIPDFKQFWITNPELNIKQVADLFKLNHTKIEKINHINDSNFESQLINELKNP
;
A
#
# COMPACT_ATOMS: atom_id res chain seq x y z
N MET A 1 13.39 -1.08 -19.97
CA MET A 1 14.75 -1.00 -19.36
C MET A 1 15.07 0.44 -19.05
N GLY A 2 15.36 0.77 -17.79
CA GLY A 2 15.83 2.09 -17.38
C GLY A 2 17.10 2.51 -18.13
N LYS A 3 17.89 3.40 -17.58
CA LYS A 3 19.11 3.83 -18.23
C LYS A 3 20.24 2.85 -17.92
N VAL A 4 20.85 2.21 -18.94
CA VAL A 4 21.89 1.14 -18.81
C VAL A 4 23.02 1.49 -17.82
N LYS A 5 23.39 2.75 -17.70
CA LYS A 5 24.44 3.24 -16.79
C LYS A 5 23.90 4.24 -15.74
N GLY A 6 22.58 4.28 -15.52
CA GLY A 6 21.98 5.25 -14.62
C GLY A 6 22.52 5.21 -13.19
N PHE A 7 22.85 4.02 -12.68
CA PHE A 7 23.48 3.86 -11.37
C PHE A 7 24.88 4.46 -11.25
N LYS A 8 25.58 4.69 -12.37
CA LYS A 8 26.88 5.38 -12.41
C LYS A 8 26.75 6.89 -12.59
N GLU A 9 25.59 7.37 -13.01
CA GLU A 9 25.37 8.78 -13.34
C GLU A 9 24.61 9.53 -12.23
N PHE A 10 23.83 8.81 -11.44
CA PHE A 10 22.99 9.38 -10.39
C PHE A 10 23.34 8.76 -9.05
N ASP A 11 23.63 9.58 -8.07
CA ASP A 11 23.78 9.13 -6.68
C ASP A 11 22.42 8.72 -6.09
N ARG A 12 22.44 7.81 -5.10
CA ARG A 12 21.26 7.48 -4.33
C ARG A 12 20.79 8.69 -3.55
N ILE A 13 19.49 8.93 -3.55
CA ILE A 13 18.84 9.84 -2.61
C ILE A 13 18.01 9.05 -1.62
N ASP A 14 18.11 9.46 -0.36
CA ASP A 14 17.27 8.95 0.72
C ASP A 14 16.13 9.92 1.02
N GLU A 15 15.13 9.44 1.74
CA GLU A 15 14.02 10.26 2.19
C GLU A 15 14.53 11.40 3.08
N LYS A 16 14.11 12.62 2.77
CA LYS A 16 14.47 13.82 3.54
C LYS A 16 13.37 14.15 4.55
N TYR A 17 13.78 14.68 5.68
CA TYR A 17 12.89 14.99 6.78
C TYR A 17 12.92 16.48 7.13
N LEU A 18 11.82 16.98 7.68
CA LEU A 18 11.78 18.32 8.29
C LEU A 18 12.84 18.44 9.40
N PRO A 19 13.37 19.66 9.66
CA PRO A 19 14.31 19.89 10.77
C PRO A 19 13.72 19.41 12.11
N ILE A 20 14.57 18.86 12.99
CA ILE A 20 14.16 18.28 14.29
C ILE A 20 13.26 19.25 15.08
N ARG A 21 13.64 20.53 15.17
CA ARG A 21 12.84 21.54 15.87
C ARG A 21 11.42 21.71 15.32
N SER A 22 11.23 21.47 14.03
CA SER A 22 9.90 21.53 13.39
C SER A 22 9.09 20.27 13.68
N ARG A 23 9.73 19.11 13.67
CA ARG A 23 9.10 17.81 13.95
C ARG A 23 8.58 17.68 15.38
N LEU A 24 9.23 18.33 16.33
CA LEU A 24 8.84 18.30 17.75
C LEU A 24 7.63 19.19 18.09
N LYS A 25 7.11 19.96 17.13
CA LYS A 25 5.99 20.88 17.37
C LYS A 25 4.62 20.25 17.19
N ASN A 26 4.53 19.14 16.51
CA ASN A 26 3.27 18.46 16.20
C ASN A 26 3.53 16.99 15.85
N TYR A 27 2.44 16.23 15.60
CA TYR A 27 2.48 14.82 15.21
C TYR A 27 2.18 14.60 13.71
N ASN A 28 2.33 15.64 12.88
CA ASN A 28 2.11 15.52 11.45
C ASN A 28 3.25 14.76 10.77
N GLU A 29 2.99 14.23 9.59
CA GLU A 29 4.02 13.61 8.75
C GLU A 29 5.15 14.60 8.48
N PHE A 30 6.38 14.16 8.68
CA PHE A 30 7.56 15.04 8.65
C PHE A 30 8.47 14.77 7.44
N THR A 31 8.06 13.91 6.53
CA THR A 31 8.82 13.64 5.31
C THR A 31 8.69 14.78 4.31
N LEU A 32 9.78 15.12 3.63
CA LEU A 32 9.78 16.14 2.59
C LEU A 32 9.45 15.52 1.24
N LYS A 33 8.67 16.23 0.45
CA LYS A 33 8.37 15.82 -0.92
C LYS A 33 9.64 15.83 -1.77
N VAL A 34 9.84 14.76 -2.52
CA VAL A 34 10.91 14.65 -3.52
C VAL A 34 10.39 15.16 -4.86
N LYS A 35 11.25 15.82 -5.62
CA LYS A 35 10.89 16.30 -6.96
C LYS A 35 10.72 15.12 -7.91
N LYS A 36 9.76 15.22 -8.79
CA LYS A 36 9.46 14.18 -9.78
C LYS A 36 10.67 13.81 -10.65
N SER A 37 11.44 14.81 -11.07
CA SER A 37 12.67 14.61 -11.83
C SER A 37 13.77 13.87 -11.05
N GLU A 38 13.84 14.07 -9.72
CA GLU A 38 14.76 13.34 -8.86
C GLU A 38 14.35 11.87 -8.76
N LEU A 39 13.04 11.57 -8.66
CA LEU A 39 12.52 10.21 -8.64
C LEU A 39 12.74 9.48 -9.97
N GLU A 40 12.56 10.17 -11.09
CA GLU A 40 12.88 9.65 -12.42
C GLU A 40 14.37 9.27 -12.52
N SER A 41 15.26 10.11 -11.97
CA SER A 41 16.70 9.81 -11.89
C SER A 41 17.01 8.63 -10.96
N GLN A 42 16.28 8.52 -9.82
CA GLN A 42 16.43 7.36 -8.92
C GLN A 42 15.99 6.06 -9.58
N SER A 43 14.89 6.09 -10.31
CA SER A 43 14.38 4.93 -11.05
C SER A 43 15.35 4.49 -12.14
N ALA A 44 16.08 5.44 -12.77
CA ALA A 44 17.12 5.15 -13.74
C ALA A 44 18.32 4.34 -13.16
N ARG A 45 18.47 4.32 -11.83
CA ARG A 45 19.51 3.51 -11.17
C ARG A 45 19.24 2.00 -11.21
N CYS A 46 18.01 1.60 -11.51
CA CYS A 46 17.66 0.19 -11.65
C CYS A 46 18.37 -0.43 -12.85
N MET A 47 19.13 -1.50 -12.60
CA MET A 47 19.89 -2.21 -13.63
C MET A 47 19.03 -3.17 -14.47
N ASP A 48 17.75 -3.34 -14.13
CA ASP A 48 16.83 -4.28 -14.80
C ASP A 48 17.43 -5.71 -14.86
N CYS A 49 17.75 -6.26 -13.70
CA CYS A 49 18.43 -7.55 -13.60
C CYS A 49 17.56 -8.68 -14.17
N GLY A 50 18.14 -9.55 -15.00
CA GLY A 50 17.46 -10.74 -15.54
C GLY A 50 17.00 -11.71 -14.45
N VAL A 51 17.65 -11.72 -13.29
CA VAL A 51 17.20 -12.38 -12.05
C VAL A 51 17.07 -11.30 -10.98
N PRO A 52 15.85 -10.73 -10.82
CA PRO A 52 15.65 -9.61 -9.91
C PRO A 52 15.52 -10.08 -8.45
N PHE A 53 16.63 -10.16 -7.71
CA PHE A 53 16.63 -10.55 -6.30
C PHE A 53 15.74 -9.65 -5.43
N CYS A 54 15.51 -8.41 -5.83
CA CYS A 54 14.58 -7.51 -5.17
C CYS A 54 13.13 -8.04 -5.15
N HIS A 55 12.68 -8.80 -6.18
CA HIS A 55 11.40 -9.50 -6.16
C HIS A 55 11.35 -10.55 -5.05
N SER A 56 12.39 -11.38 -4.94
CA SER A 56 12.48 -12.40 -3.91
C SER A 56 12.64 -11.80 -2.51
N GLY A 57 13.27 -10.63 -2.42
CA GLY A 57 13.41 -9.87 -1.17
C GLY A 57 12.11 -9.17 -0.74
N CYS A 58 11.15 -9.01 -1.64
CA CYS A 58 9.85 -8.41 -1.33
C CYS A 58 8.83 -9.50 -0.97
N PRO A 59 8.26 -9.53 0.26
CA PRO A 59 7.24 -10.52 0.63
C PRO A 59 5.96 -10.46 -0.23
N LEU A 60 5.69 -9.31 -0.87
CA LEU A 60 4.56 -9.15 -1.79
C LEU A 60 4.91 -9.55 -3.23
N GLY A 61 6.18 -9.77 -3.53
CA GLY A 61 6.65 -10.06 -4.89
C GLY A 61 6.44 -8.90 -5.86
N ASN A 62 6.62 -7.65 -5.40
CA ASN A 62 6.46 -6.46 -6.25
C ASN A 62 7.36 -6.54 -7.49
N LEU A 63 6.79 -6.15 -8.64
CA LEU A 63 7.49 -6.11 -9.93
C LEU A 63 8.37 -4.85 -10.01
N ILE A 64 9.47 -4.87 -9.26
CA ILE A 64 10.29 -3.70 -8.96
C ILE A 64 11.02 -3.12 -10.19
N PRO A 65 11.70 -3.91 -11.03
CA PRO A 65 12.29 -3.38 -12.25
C PRO A 65 11.26 -2.74 -13.18
N ASP A 66 10.08 -3.37 -13.31
CA ASP A 66 9.02 -2.91 -14.21
C ASP A 66 8.50 -1.52 -13.82
N PHE A 67 8.14 -1.32 -12.55
CA PHE A 67 7.67 0.01 -12.15
C PHE A 67 8.80 1.06 -12.17
N ASN A 68 10.06 0.67 -11.91
CA ASN A 68 11.20 1.60 -12.04
C ASN A 68 11.40 2.04 -13.50
N ASP A 69 11.32 1.12 -14.45
CA ASP A 69 11.39 1.47 -15.88
C ASP A 69 10.27 2.43 -16.29
N LEU A 70 9.05 2.15 -15.84
CA LEU A 70 7.90 3.00 -16.14
C LEU A 70 8.04 4.41 -15.53
N VAL A 71 8.53 4.53 -14.29
CA VAL A 71 8.78 5.83 -13.65
C VAL A 71 9.88 6.59 -14.40
N TYR A 72 10.98 5.94 -14.75
CA TYR A 72 12.05 6.54 -15.54
C TYR A 72 11.52 7.08 -16.87
N ASN A 73 10.65 6.33 -17.56
CA ASN A 73 10.00 6.72 -18.81
C ASN A 73 8.80 7.66 -18.61
N LYS A 74 8.59 8.21 -17.41
CA LYS A 74 7.50 9.15 -17.04
C LYS A 74 6.09 8.58 -17.17
N LYS A 75 5.95 7.27 -17.25
CA LYS A 75 4.69 6.54 -17.33
C LYS A 75 4.14 6.20 -15.93
N TRP A 76 3.91 7.24 -15.13
CA TRP A 76 3.54 7.13 -13.72
C TRP A 76 2.24 6.36 -13.48
N LYS A 77 1.26 6.52 -14.39
CA LYS A 77 -0.01 5.79 -14.28
C LYS A 77 0.18 4.29 -14.50
N ASP A 78 0.96 3.93 -15.51
CA ASP A 78 1.27 2.52 -15.80
C ASP A 78 2.09 1.91 -14.66
N ALA A 79 3.02 2.67 -14.08
CA ALA A 79 3.77 2.26 -12.88
C ALA A 79 2.85 1.98 -11.69
N LEU A 80 1.80 2.79 -11.47
CA LEU A 80 0.79 2.55 -10.46
C LEU A 80 -0.01 1.26 -10.72
N GLU A 81 -0.37 0.98 -11.96
CA GLU A 81 -1.08 -0.23 -12.34
C GLU A 81 -0.22 -1.48 -12.07
N VAL A 82 1.07 -1.43 -12.43
CA VAL A 82 2.03 -2.50 -12.12
C VAL A 82 2.18 -2.69 -10.61
N LEU A 83 2.37 -1.61 -9.85
CA LEU A 83 2.50 -1.67 -8.40
C LEU A 83 1.25 -2.25 -7.73
N HIS A 84 0.05 -1.83 -8.15
CA HIS A 84 -1.21 -2.36 -7.63
C HIS A 84 -1.49 -3.82 -8.02
N SER A 85 -0.80 -4.37 -8.98
CA SER A 85 -0.97 -5.79 -9.36
C SER A 85 -0.52 -6.74 -8.26
N THR A 86 0.42 -6.30 -7.42
CA THR A 86 1.00 -7.10 -6.32
C THR A 86 0.78 -6.48 -4.95
N ASN A 87 0.67 -5.16 -4.86
CA ASN A 87 0.53 -4.43 -3.60
C ASN A 87 -0.82 -3.71 -3.52
N ASN A 88 -1.66 -4.08 -2.55
CA ASN A 88 -2.97 -3.46 -2.35
C ASN A 88 -2.88 -2.04 -1.80
N PHE A 89 -1.88 -1.77 -0.94
CA PHE A 89 -1.79 -0.55 -0.14
C PHE A 89 -0.37 0.04 -0.14
N PRO A 90 0.13 0.52 -1.29
CA PRO A 90 1.48 1.11 -1.38
C PRO A 90 1.63 2.37 -0.51
N GLU A 91 0.52 3.04 -0.18
CA GLU A 91 0.49 4.18 0.73
C GLU A 91 0.97 3.84 2.14
N PHE A 92 0.79 2.59 2.58
CA PHE A 92 1.27 2.11 3.88
C PHE A 92 2.67 1.50 3.77
N THR A 93 2.87 0.60 2.81
CA THR A 93 4.17 -0.05 2.64
C THR A 93 5.28 0.95 2.32
N GLY A 94 5.02 1.93 1.47
CA GLY A 94 5.98 2.99 1.14
C GLY A 94 6.33 3.94 2.30
N ARG A 95 5.74 3.74 3.49
CA ARG A 95 6.05 4.52 4.70
C ARG A 95 6.51 3.69 5.89
N LEU A 96 6.19 2.41 5.90
CA LEU A 96 6.35 1.55 7.08
C LEU A 96 7.19 0.31 6.81
N CYS A 97 7.34 -0.07 5.55
CA CYS A 97 8.11 -1.24 5.17
C CYS A 97 9.59 -1.03 5.51
N PRO A 98 10.28 -2.02 6.11
CA PRO A 98 11.74 -1.94 6.30
C PRO A 98 12.53 -2.13 5.00
N ALA A 99 11.87 -2.17 3.85
CA ALA A 99 12.42 -2.29 2.50
C ALA A 99 13.43 -3.44 2.32
N PRO A 100 13.10 -4.70 2.65
CA PRO A 100 14.01 -5.83 2.45
C PRO A 100 14.38 -6.03 0.97
N CYS A 101 13.58 -5.52 0.06
CA CYS A 101 13.89 -5.47 -1.37
C CYS A 101 15.12 -4.62 -1.70
N GLU A 102 15.37 -3.53 -0.95
CA GLU A 102 16.58 -2.72 -1.11
C GLU A 102 17.83 -3.46 -0.62
N ALA A 103 17.71 -4.18 0.50
CA ALA A 103 18.79 -5.05 0.99
C ALA A 103 19.12 -6.19 0.01
N ALA A 104 18.11 -6.68 -0.73
CA ALA A 104 18.27 -7.71 -1.75
C ALA A 104 18.68 -7.16 -3.13
N CYS A 105 18.76 -5.84 -3.30
CA CYS A 105 19.10 -5.22 -4.57
C CYS A 105 20.55 -5.55 -4.96
N VAL A 106 20.76 -6.15 -6.14
CA VAL A 106 22.07 -6.55 -6.64
C VAL A 106 23.02 -5.37 -6.75
N LEU A 107 22.53 -4.17 -7.05
CA LEU A 107 23.34 -2.96 -7.06
C LEU A 107 24.04 -2.73 -5.71
N GLY A 108 23.40 -3.13 -4.60
CA GLY A 108 23.94 -3.01 -3.25
C GLY A 108 25.27 -3.72 -3.00
N ILE A 109 25.74 -4.57 -3.94
CA ILE A 109 27.05 -5.24 -3.87
C ILE A 109 28.20 -4.27 -4.18
N ILE A 110 27.96 -3.29 -5.05
CA ILE A 110 29.02 -2.41 -5.62
C ILE A 110 28.74 -0.93 -5.39
N ASP A 111 27.49 -0.55 -5.09
CA ASP A 111 27.04 0.84 -4.94
C ASP A 111 25.80 0.86 -4.05
N PRO A 112 25.37 1.99 -3.45
CA PRO A 112 24.13 2.06 -2.70
C PRO A 112 22.94 1.54 -3.54
N PRO A 113 22.04 0.70 -2.96
CA PRO A 113 20.93 0.10 -3.68
C PRO A 113 19.96 1.16 -4.25
N VAL A 114 19.08 0.76 -5.14
CA VAL A 114 18.00 1.62 -5.63
C VAL A 114 17.07 2.00 -4.46
N SER A 115 16.62 3.26 -4.41
CA SER A 115 15.67 3.76 -3.40
C SER A 115 14.25 3.27 -3.72
N ILE A 116 14.02 1.96 -3.59
CA ILE A 116 12.80 1.28 -4.06
C ILE A 116 11.58 1.76 -3.28
N GLU A 117 11.66 1.79 -1.95
CA GLU A 117 10.56 2.24 -1.09
C GLU A 117 10.17 3.69 -1.37
N LEU A 118 11.15 4.56 -1.56
CA LEU A 118 10.91 5.97 -1.90
C LEU A 118 10.17 6.11 -3.24
N ILE A 119 10.52 5.31 -4.24
CA ILE A 119 9.87 5.31 -5.55
C ILE A 119 8.44 4.76 -5.41
N GLU A 120 8.24 3.63 -4.73
CA GLU A 120 6.94 3.02 -4.45
C GLU A 120 5.99 4.02 -3.78
N LYS A 121 6.43 4.68 -2.69
CA LYS A 121 5.68 5.73 -2.00
C LYS A 121 5.24 6.83 -2.97
N ASN A 122 6.13 7.31 -3.82
CA ASN A 122 5.82 8.41 -4.70
C ASN A 122 4.94 8.02 -5.90
N ILE A 123 4.96 6.75 -6.34
CA ILE A 123 4.02 6.24 -7.34
C ILE A 123 2.59 6.36 -6.83
N ILE A 124 2.33 5.90 -5.60
CA ILE A 124 0.99 5.97 -5.02
C ILE A 124 0.55 7.41 -4.71
N GLU A 125 1.46 8.27 -4.25
CA GLU A 125 1.18 9.70 -4.02
C GLU A 125 0.77 10.42 -5.33
N GLU A 126 1.46 10.15 -6.44
CA GLU A 126 1.04 10.67 -7.75
C GLU A 126 -0.31 10.10 -8.18
N GLY A 127 -0.60 8.85 -7.84
CA GLY A 127 -1.91 8.22 -8.07
C GLY A 127 -3.05 8.95 -7.37
N PHE A 128 -2.90 9.27 -6.09
CA PHE A 128 -3.89 10.04 -5.33
C PHE A 128 -4.02 11.46 -5.85
N LYS A 129 -2.91 12.14 -6.06
CA LYS A 129 -2.89 13.52 -6.54
C LYS A 129 -3.60 13.70 -7.88
N ASN A 130 -3.48 12.74 -8.79
CA ASN A 130 -4.10 12.79 -10.12
C ASN A 130 -5.48 12.11 -10.18
N GLY A 131 -6.02 11.59 -9.06
CA GLY A 131 -7.31 10.91 -9.00
C GLY A 131 -7.37 9.62 -9.83
N TRP A 132 -6.24 8.95 -10.04
CA TRP A 132 -6.18 7.68 -10.78
C TRP A 132 -6.68 6.51 -9.93
N ILE A 133 -6.59 6.63 -8.62
CA ILE A 133 -7.03 5.60 -7.69
C ILE A 133 -8.53 5.67 -7.58
N LYS A 134 -9.17 4.62 -8.06
CA LYS A 134 -10.63 4.50 -8.04
C LYS A 134 -11.02 3.12 -7.53
N PRO A 135 -12.18 3.03 -6.86
CA PRO A 135 -12.73 1.75 -6.46
C PRO A 135 -12.95 0.84 -7.67
N VAL A 136 -12.48 -0.41 -7.58
CA VAL A 136 -12.67 -1.42 -8.63
C VAL A 136 -14.07 -2.02 -8.50
N LYS A 137 -14.92 -1.78 -9.50
CA LYS A 137 -16.25 -2.42 -9.57
C LYS A 137 -16.12 -3.72 -10.35
N PRO A 138 -16.46 -4.89 -9.76
CA PRO A 138 -16.41 -6.14 -10.47
C PRO A 138 -17.42 -6.15 -11.64
N LYS A 139 -17.00 -6.66 -12.78
CA LYS A 139 -17.87 -6.79 -13.97
C LYS A 139 -18.97 -7.84 -13.77
N ILE A 140 -18.70 -8.88 -12.99
CA ILE A 140 -19.56 -10.02 -12.74
C ILE A 140 -19.61 -10.27 -11.24
N LYS A 141 -20.80 -10.46 -10.68
CA LYS A 141 -20.97 -10.95 -9.32
C LYS A 141 -20.98 -12.47 -9.31
N THR A 142 -20.17 -13.06 -8.43
CA THR A 142 -20.04 -14.53 -8.35
C THR A 142 -21.15 -15.21 -7.55
N GLY A 143 -21.94 -14.44 -6.80
CA GLY A 143 -22.95 -14.95 -5.86
C GLY A 143 -22.36 -15.54 -4.56
N LYS A 144 -21.02 -15.64 -4.46
CA LYS A 144 -20.36 -16.17 -3.24
C LYS A 144 -20.30 -15.10 -2.17
N LYS A 145 -20.58 -15.50 -0.92
CA LYS A 145 -20.44 -14.67 0.28
C LYS A 145 -19.23 -15.11 1.07
N ILE A 146 -18.41 -14.16 1.52
CA ILE A 146 -17.17 -14.40 2.24
C ILE A 146 -17.15 -13.55 3.49
N ALA A 147 -16.91 -14.18 4.62
CA ALA A 147 -16.67 -13.51 5.90
C ALA A 147 -15.17 -13.40 6.15
N ILE A 148 -14.71 -12.22 6.55
CA ILE A 148 -13.33 -11.96 6.95
C ILE A 148 -13.34 -11.48 8.39
N ILE A 149 -12.55 -12.12 9.22
CA ILE A 149 -12.45 -11.82 10.64
C ILE A 149 -11.24 -10.92 10.87
N GLY A 150 -11.51 -9.70 11.32
CA GLY A 150 -10.51 -8.67 11.56
C GLY A 150 -10.25 -7.77 10.35
N SER A 151 -10.12 -6.47 10.62
CA SER A 151 -9.85 -5.42 9.65
C SER A 151 -8.42 -4.89 9.70
N GLY A 152 -7.47 -5.69 10.18
CA GLY A 152 -6.05 -5.37 10.04
C GLY A 152 -5.61 -5.38 8.56
N PRO A 153 -4.34 -5.03 8.26
CA PRO A 153 -3.86 -4.92 6.88
C PRO A 153 -4.10 -6.18 6.05
N ALA A 154 -3.91 -7.36 6.61
CA ALA A 154 -4.15 -8.63 5.93
C ALA A 154 -5.64 -8.84 5.59
N GLY A 155 -6.54 -8.59 6.55
CA GLY A 155 -7.99 -8.70 6.33
C GLY A 155 -8.50 -7.69 5.30
N LEU A 156 -8.00 -6.46 5.32
CA LEU A 156 -8.34 -5.43 4.34
C LEU A 156 -7.82 -5.77 2.94
N ALA A 157 -6.60 -6.30 2.82
CA ALA A 157 -6.05 -6.74 1.54
C ALA A 157 -6.85 -7.90 0.95
N ALA A 158 -7.16 -8.93 1.75
CA ALA A 158 -8.01 -10.03 1.34
C ALA A 158 -9.41 -9.54 0.92
N SER A 159 -9.99 -8.59 1.66
CA SER A 159 -11.30 -8.00 1.33
C SER A 159 -11.29 -7.30 -0.02
N GLN A 160 -10.27 -6.50 -0.26
CA GLN A 160 -10.13 -5.75 -1.51
C GLN A 160 -9.96 -6.71 -2.70
N GLN A 161 -9.11 -7.73 -2.60
CA GLN A 161 -8.89 -8.71 -3.65
C GLN A 161 -10.16 -9.52 -3.95
N LEU A 162 -10.81 -10.06 -2.92
CA LEU A 162 -12.00 -10.89 -3.08
C LEU A 162 -13.20 -10.08 -3.59
N ASN A 163 -13.34 -8.82 -3.16
CA ASN A 163 -14.38 -7.95 -3.66
C ASN A 163 -14.16 -7.56 -5.13
N SER A 164 -12.91 -7.30 -5.52
CA SER A 164 -12.57 -6.92 -6.90
C SER A 164 -12.90 -8.00 -7.93
N VAL A 165 -12.87 -9.28 -7.53
CA VAL A 165 -13.26 -10.42 -8.39
C VAL A 165 -14.76 -10.76 -8.32
N GLY A 166 -15.55 -10.00 -7.55
CA GLY A 166 -17.00 -10.06 -7.56
C GLY A 166 -17.67 -10.86 -6.45
N HIS A 167 -16.92 -11.23 -5.41
CA HIS A 167 -17.51 -11.83 -4.21
C HIS A 167 -18.20 -10.78 -3.33
N SER A 168 -19.24 -11.17 -2.62
CA SER A 168 -19.84 -10.37 -1.55
C SER A 168 -19.04 -10.59 -0.28
N VAL A 169 -18.33 -9.55 0.17
CA VAL A 169 -17.41 -9.67 1.32
C VAL A 169 -17.99 -8.90 2.51
N THR A 170 -18.02 -9.54 3.68
CA THR A 170 -18.32 -8.91 4.96
C THR A 170 -17.11 -9.01 5.87
N VAL A 171 -16.64 -7.88 6.37
CA VAL A 171 -15.53 -7.81 7.34
C VAL A 171 -16.11 -7.62 8.74
N PHE A 172 -15.75 -8.51 9.65
CA PHE A 172 -16.13 -8.42 11.05
C PHE A 172 -14.98 -7.84 11.86
N GLU A 173 -15.23 -6.74 12.56
CA GLU A 173 -14.23 -6.04 13.36
C GLU A 173 -14.73 -5.89 14.80
N ARG A 174 -13.88 -6.27 15.76
CA ARG A 174 -14.18 -6.15 17.20
C ARG A 174 -13.98 -4.73 17.74
N ASP A 175 -13.04 -4.00 17.17
CA ASP A 175 -12.71 -2.66 17.62
C ASP A 175 -13.70 -1.62 17.06
N ASN A 176 -13.74 -0.45 17.65
CA ASN A 176 -14.66 0.61 17.22
C ASN A 176 -14.31 1.24 15.86
N LYS A 177 -13.12 0.95 15.33
CA LYS A 177 -12.64 1.46 14.04
C LYS A 177 -11.82 0.40 13.33
N ILE A 178 -11.88 0.39 12.00
CA ILE A 178 -11.12 -0.52 11.16
C ILE A 178 -9.65 -0.09 11.05
N GLY A 179 -8.78 -1.05 10.67
CA GLY A 179 -7.37 -0.81 10.40
C GLY A 179 -6.42 -1.61 11.30
N GLY A 180 -6.92 -2.17 12.40
CA GLY A 180 -6.09 -2.93 13.34
C GLY A 180 -4.86 -2.14 13.80
N LEU A 181 -3.66 -2.73 13.77
CA LEU A 181 -2.42 -2.07 14.19
C LEU A 181 -2.04 -0.87 13.31
N LEU A 182 -2.50 -0.77 12.07
CA LEU A 182 -2.30 0.44 11.28
C LEU A 182 -2.91 1.66 11.98
N ARG A 183 -4.04 1.46 12.65
CA ARG A 183 -4.73 2.53 13.37
C ARG A 183 -4.32 2.66 14.83
N TYR A 184 -4.12 1.53 15.51
CA TYR A 184 -3.92 1.52 16.96
C TYR A 184 -2.47 1.36 17.38
N GLY A 185 -1.57 1.01 16.46
CA GLY A 185 -0.16 0.75 16.74
C GLY A 185 0.84 1.65 16.03
N ILE A 186 0.43 2.38 14.98
CA ILE A 186 1.31 3.25 14.22
C ILE A 186 1.09 4.71 14.64
N PRO A 187 2.16 5.45 15.00
CA PRO A 187 2.03 6.86 15.35
C PRO A 187 1.59 7.74 14.17
N ASP A 188 0.82 8.79 14.44
CA ASP A 188 0.24 9.71 13.46
C ASP A 188 1.28 10.30 12.51
N PHE A 189 2.47 10.63 13.00
CA PHE A 189 3.55 11.18 12.18
C PHE A 189 4.11 10.20 11.14
N LYS A 190 3.75 8.92 11.22
CA LYS A 190 4.04 7.89 10.21
C LYS A 190 2.86 7.66 9.26
N GLN A 191 1.62 7.88 9.71
CA GLN A 191 0.40 7.54 8.96
C GLN A 191 -0.80 8.45 9.29
N PHE A 192 -0.70 9.73 8.99
CA PHE A 192 -1.76 10.72 9.28
C PHE A 192 -3.15 10.35 8.72
N TRP A 193 -3.21 9.65 7.59
CA TRP A 193 -4.47 9.36 6.88
C TRP A 193 -5.43 8.44 7.65
N ILE A 194 -4.95 7.42 8.35
CA ILE A 194 -5.79 6.46 9.07
C ILE A 194 -6.20 7.00 10.45
N THR A 195 -5.35 7.81 11.04
CA THR A 195 -5.54 8.31 12.39
C THR A 195 -6.40 9.55 12.43
N ASN A 196 -6.73 10.15 11.27
CA ASN A 196 -7.61 11.31 11.22
C ASN A 196 -8.98 10.98 11.86
N PRO A 197 -9.34 11.58 13.01
CA PRO A 197 -10.57 11.29 13.73
C PRO A 197 -11.82 11.72 12.96
N GLU A 198 -11.69 12.58 11.96
CA GLU A 198 -12.79 13.10 11.14
C GLU A 198 -13.22 12.11 10.03
N LEU A 199 -12.38 11.12 9.71
CA LEU A 199 -12.73 10.12 8.71
C LEU A 199 -13.81 9.16 9.24
N ASN A 200 -14.96 9.19 8.61
CA ASN A 200 -16.02 8.23 8.87
C ASN A 200 -15.74 6.87 8.18
N ILE A 201 -16.49 5.83 8.56
CA ILE A 201 -16.33 4.46 8.05
C ILE A 201 -16.36 4.42 6.51
N LYS A 202 -17.21 5.24 5.87
CA LYS A 202 -17.30 5.28 4.41
C LYS A 202 -16.03 5.84 3.77
N GLN A 203 -15.51 6.94 4.31
CA GLN A 203 -14.27 7.54 3.82
C GLN A 203 -13.07 6.61 4.02
N VAL A 204 -13.03 5.87 5.13
CA VAL A 204 -12.01 4.85 5.36
C VAL A 204 -12.18 3.68 4.39
N ALA A 205 -13.41 3.23 4.13
CA ALA A 205 -13.69 2.18 3.15
C ALA A 205 -13.30 2.61 1.73
N ASP A 206 -13.49 3.88 1.37
CA ASP A 206 -13.06 4.45 0.10
C ASP A 206 -11.53 4.48 -0.01
N LEU A 207 -10.82 4.83 1.07
CA LEU A 207 -9.35 4.76 1.16
C LEU A 207 -8.84 3.34 0.90
N PHE A 208 -9.47 2.34 1.50
CA PHE A 208 -9.11 0.94 1.29
C PHE A 208 -9.72 0.33 0.02
N LYS A 209 -10.36 1.15 -0.83
CA LYS A 209 -10.97 0.69 -2.10
C LYS A 209 -12.01 -0.43 -1.90
N LEU A 210 -12.63 -0.46 -0.71
CA LEU A 210 -13.59 -1.49 -0.29
C LEU A 210 -15.00 -1.18 -0.78
N ASN A 211 -15.20 -1.14 -2.08
CA ASN A 211 -16.54 -0.98 -2.63
C ASN A 211 -17.43 -2.19 -2.35
N HIS A 212 -18.61 -1.94 -1.83
CA HIS A 212 -19.62 -2.96 -1.51
C HIS A 212 -19.17 -3.99 -0.45
N THR A 213 -18.08 -3.74 0.28
CA THR A 213 -17.72 -4.54 1.44
C THR A 213 -18.51 -4.05 2.64
N LYS A 214 -19.28 -4.94 3.24
CA LYS A 214 -20.00 -4.68 4.50
C LYS A 214 -18.99 -4.80 5.64
N ILE A 215 -18.97 -3.82 6.54
CA ILE A 215 -18.14 -3.84 7.75
C ILE A 215 -19.09 -3.92 8.95
N GLU A 216 -18.96 -4.96 9.73
CA GLU A 216 -19.79 -5.19 10.91
C GLU A 216 -18.95 -5.21 12.18
N LYS A 217 -19.44 -4.54 13.21
CA LYS A 217 -18.84 -4.58 14.53
C LYS A 217 -19.25 -5.85 15.24
N ILE A 218 -18.27 -6.58 15.77
CA ILE A 218 -18.49 -7.71 16.69
C ILE A 218 -17.90 -7.36 18.06
N ASN A 219 -18.68 -7.57 19.11
CA ASN A 219 -18.27 -7.19 20.47
C ASN A 219 -17.26 -8.17 21.07
N HIS A 220 -17.39 -9.47 20.81
CA HIS A 220 -16.44 -10.51 21.21
C HIS A 220 -16.44 -11.70 20.26
N ILE A 221 -15.25 -12.25 19.95
CA ILE A 221 -15.12 -13.49 19.16
C ILE A 221 -15.68 -14.70 19.89
N ASN A 222 -15.75 -14.64 21.24
CA ASN A 222 -16.31 -15.69 22.10
C ASN A 222 -17.79 -15.43 22.48
N ASP A 223 -18.45 -14.49 21.84
CA ASP A 223 -19.89 -14.28 22.03
C ASP A 223 -20.63 -15.47 21.44
N SER A 224 -21.49 -16.12 22.23
CA SER A 224 -22.34 -17.23 21.75
C SER A 224 -23.21 -16.88 20.53
N ASN A 225 -23.42 -15.60 20.30
CA ASN A 225 -24.12 -15.08 19.12
C ASN A 225 -23.22 -14.90 17.88
N PHE A 226 -21.88 -14.91 18.01
CA PHE A 226 -20.98 -14.66 16.90
C PHE A 226 -21.12 -15.72 15.80
N GLU A 227 -21.14 -16.98 16.19
CA GLU A 227 -21.29 -18.10 15.26
C GLU A 227 -22.65 -18.05 14.55
N SER A 228 -23.71 -17.67 15.29
CA SER A 228 -25.07 -17.48 14.76
C SER A 228 -25.16 -16.27 13.80
N GLN A 229 -24.47 -15.16 14.14
CA GLN A 229 -24.40 -13.99 13.25
C GLN A 229 -23.64 -14.30 11.96
N LEU A 230 -22.48 -14.98 12.08
CA LEU A 230 -21.68 -15.41 10.96
C LEU A 230 -22.46 -16.34 10.03
N ILE A 231 -23.17 -17.33 10.60
CA ILE A 231 -23.99 -18.29 9.85
C ILE A 231 -25.16 -17.58 9.17
N ASN A 232 -25.83 -16.63 9.84
CA ASN A 232 -26.92 -15.86 9.26
C ASN A 232 -26.47 -14.98 8.09
N GLU A 233 -25.33 -14.28 8.21
CA GLU A 233 -24.78 -13.47 7.12
C GLU A 233 -24.37 -14.31 5.90
N LEU A 234 -23.90 -15.53 6.12
CA LEU A 234 -23.54 -16.44 5.03
C LEU A 234 -24.74 -17.11 4.38
N LYS A 235 -25.85 -17.28 5.10
CA LYS A 235 -27.05 -17.99 4.61
C LYS A 235 -28.11 -17.08 3.99
N ASN A 236 -28.19 -15.81 4.43
CA ASN A 236 -29.19 -14.90 3.89
C ASN A 236 -28.70 -14.21 2.60
N PRO A 237 -29.52 -14.16 1.53
CA PRO A 237 -29.19 -13.57 0.25
C PRO A 237 -29.09 -12.04 0.28
#